data_6919c25c066a7ab78d036da8ed139960
#
_entry.id   6919c25c066a7ab78d036da8ed139960
#
_cell.length_a   1.000
_cell.length_b   1.000
_cell.length_c   1.000
_cell.angle_alpha   90.00
_cell.angle_beta   90.00
_cell.angle_gamma   90.00
#
_symmetry.space_group_name_H-M   'P 1'
#
loop_
_entity.id
_entity.type
_entity.pdbx_description
1 polymer ?
#
loop_
_entity_poly.entity_id
_entity_poly.type
_entity_poly.pdbx_seq_one_letter_code
_entity_poly.pdbx_strand_id
1 'polypeptide(L)'
;MILVAAPPACGKNYVSELICGAVEHVSYFDKDDLSILLRRSFALCGENIDMDGSFYLQNLRNAEYETLFNLAFSALRFSNLVLVNAPFLKEVRDAEYMSALKERAKKSGAELVLVWVTASNAVCYERMKARGSDRDTEKLARWEEYILKTNYSVPQTLETVGAVDKLFVFDNENDETAMESLKKILDIIGG
;
A
#
# COMPACT_ATOMS: atom_id res chain seq x y z
N MET A 1 0.53 6.09 -12.66
CA MET A 1 0.91 5.05 -11.66
C MET A 1 0.05 5.20 -10.42
N ILE A 2 -0.51 4.12 -9.93
CA ILE A 2 -1.36 4.10 -8.73
C ILE A 2 -0.60 3.42 -7.60
N LEU A 3 -0.53 4.05 -6.43
CA LEU A 3 -0.12 3.42 -5.18
C LEU A 3 -1.37 3.10 -4.37
N VAL A 4 -1.58 1.84 -4.01
CA VAL A 4 -2.64 1.46 -3.07
C VAL A 4 -2.00 1.25 -1.71
N ALA A 5 -2.36 2.11 -0.78
CA ALA A 5 -1.84 2.16 0.58
C ALA A 5 -2.95 2.01 1.61
N ALA A 6 -2.65 1.39 2.72
CA ALA A 6 -3.61 1.25 3.80
C ALA A 6 -2.95 0.93 5.13
N PRO A 7 -3.56 1.33 6.25
CA PRO A 7 -3.33 0.69 7.53
C PRO A 7 -3.70 -0.80 7.50
N PRO A 8 -3.19 -1.59 8.46
CA PRO A 8 -3.49 -3.01 8.54
C PRO A 8 -5.00 -3.30 8.59
N ALA A 9 -5.42 -4.34 7.88
CA ALA A 9 -6.79 -4.84 7.78
C ALA A 9 -7.84 -3.93 7.12
N CYS A 10 -7.47 -2.76 6.58
CA CYS A 10 -8.38 -1.94 5.78
C CYS A 10 -8.76 -2.59 4.42
N GLY A 11 -8.11 -3.71 4.03
CA GLY A 11 -8.48 -4.46 2.83
C GLY A 11 -7.76 -4.02 1.56
N LYS A 12 -6.53 -3.53 1.67
CA LYS A 12 -5.68 -3.06 0.58
C LYS A 12 -5.62 -4.04 -0.62
N ASN A 13 -5.39 -5.33 -0.38
CA ASN A 13 -5.31 -6.35 -1.44
C ASN A 13 -6.64 -6.47 -2.19
N TYR A 14 -7.75 -6.56 -1.45
CA TYR A 14 -9.09 -6.60 -2.04
C TYR A 14 -9.36 -5.39 -2.95
N VAL A 15 -9.04 -4.18 -2.49
CA VAL A 15 -9.20 -2.96 -3.28
C VAL A 15 -8.29 -2.96 -4.51
N SER A 16 -7.06 -3.43 -4.39
CA SER A 16 -6.15 -3.57 -5.53
C SER A 16 -6.69 -4.54 -6.57
N GLU A 17 -7.22 -5.69 -6.14
CA GLU A 17 -7.86 -6.68 -7.02
C GLU A 17 -9.11 -6.12 -7.71
N LEU A 18 -9.95 -5.35 -6.98
CA LEU A 18 -11.12 -4.69 -7.56
C LEU A 18 -10.71 -3.70 -8.67
N ILE A 19 -9.71 -2.86 -8.42
CA ILE A 19 -9.23 -1.90 -9.43
C ILE A 19 -8.65 -2.64 -10.63
N CYS A 20 -7.78 -3.64 -10.40
CA CYS A 20 -7.17 -4.42 -11.47
C CYS A 20 -8.20 -5.21 -12.30
N GLY A 21 -9.25 -5.72 -11.65
CA GLY A 21 -10.34 -6.44 -12.35
C GLY A 21 -11.25 -5.54 -13.19
N ALA A 22 -11.28 -4.23 -12.88
CA ALA A 22 -12.12 -3.25 -13.57
C ALA A 22 -11.40 -2.50 -14.71
N VAL A 23 -10.07 -2.64 -14.83
CA VAL A 23 -9.25 -1.94 -15.83
C VAL A 23 -8.45 -2.95 -16.64
N GLU A 24 -8.46 -2.79 -17.96
CA GLU A 24 -7.65 -3.63 -18.85
C GLU A 24 -6.18 -3.23 -18.84
N HIS A 25 -5.30 -4.23 -19.02
CA HIS A 25 -3.86 -4.03 -19.20
C HIS A 25 -3.13 -3.31 -18.05
N VAL A 26 -3.49 -3.66 -16.79
CA VAL A 26 -2.80 -3.18 -15.59
C VAL A 26 -1.57 -4.05 -15.31
N SER A 27 -0.41 -3.42 -15.12
CA SER A 27 0.73 -4.09 -14.50
C SER A 27 0.63 -3.97 -12.98
N TYR A 28 0.43 -5.09 -12.30
CA TYR A 28 0.25 -5.16 -10.85
C TYR A 28 1.51 -5.65 -10.16
N PHE A 29 1.91 -4.94 -9.10
CA PHE A 29 3.05 -5.29 -8.25
C PHE A 29 2.65 -5.27 -6.79
N ASP A 30 2.76 -6.41 -6.13
CA ASP A 30 2.53 -6.54 -4.69
C ASP A 30 3.87 -6.66 -3.95
N LYS A 31 4.02 -5.90 -2.87
CA LYS A 31 5.19 -6.00 -2.00
C LYS A 31 5.36 -7.42 -1.45
N ASP A 32 4.27 -8.10 -1.16
CA ASP A 32 4.30 -9.44 -0.58
C ASP A 32 4.84 -10.50 -1.55
N ASP A 33 4.88 -10.25 -2.86
CA ASP A 33 5.52 -11.13 -3.86
C ASP A 33 7.04 -11.21 -3.67
N LEU A 34 7.65 -10.22 -3.04
CA LEU A 34 9.07 -10.22 -2.69
C LEU A 34 9.39 -11.05 -1.44
N SER A 35 8.36 -11.56 -0.74
CA SER A 35 8.50 -12.29 0.53
C SER A 35 9.40 -13.53 0.43
N ILE A 36 9.45 -14.19 -0.73
CA ILE A 36 10.31 -15.37 -0.95
C ILE A 36 11.79 -14.97 -0.81
N LEU A 37 12.20 -13.87 -1.44
CA LEU A 37 13.58 -13.37 -1.36
C LEU A 37 13.90 -12.89 0.05
N LEU A 38 12.97 -12.22 0.72
CA LEU A 38 13.14 -11.77 2.10
C LEU A 38 13.33 -12.94 3.06
N ARG A 39 12.46 -13.96 2.99
CA ARG A 39 12.59 -15.17 3.80
C ARG A 39 13.94 -15.86 3.60
N ARG A 40 14.42 -15.90 2.36
CA ARG A 40 15.73 -16.45 2.05
C ARG A 40 16.86 -15.61 2.64
N SER A 41 16.75 -14.28 2.60
CA SER A 41 17.72 -13.37 3.20
C SER A 41 17.81 -13.53 4.72
N PHE A 42 16.66 -13.63 5.42
CA PHE A 42 16.64 -13.94 6.86
C PHE A 42 17.37 -15.25 7.15
N ALA A 43 17.05 -16.32 6.41
CA ALA A 43 17.64 -17.63 6.60
C ALA A 43 19.18 -17.64 6.36
N LEU A 44 19.66 -16.91 5.35
CA LEU A 44 21.09 -16.81 5.04
C LEU A 44 21.87 -16.03 6.12
N CYS A 45 21.22 -15.07 6.76
CA CYS A 45 21.82 -14.29 7.85
C CYS A 45 21.64 -14.93 9.23
N GLY A 46 20.95 -16.07 9.34
CA GLY A 46 20.69 -16.73 10.61
C GLY A 46 19.67 -15.99 11.49
N GLU A 47 18.84 -15.16 10.88
CA GLU A 47 17.86 -14.32 11.57
C GLU A 47 16.46 -14.95 11.55
N ASN A 48 15.68 -14.71 12.59
CA ASN A 48 14.26 -15.07 12.61
C ASN A 48 13.45 -14.14 11.70
N ILE A 49 12.40 -14.67 11.06
CA ILE A 49 11.53 -13.89 10.20
C ILE A 49 10.67 -12.98 11.06
N ASP A 50 11.05 -11.71 11.10
CA ASP A 50 10.32 -10.65 11.82
C ASP A 50 10.36 -9.37 10.96
N MET A 51 9.22 -9.04 10.34
CA MET A 51 9.06 -7.88 9.45
C MET A 51 8.89 -6.56 10.22
N ASP A 52 8.74 -6.61 11.53
CA ASP A 52 8.71 -5.45 12.42
C ASP A 52 10.03 -5.30 13.19
N GLY A 53 10.91 -6.30 13.11
CA GLY A 53 12.19 -6.38 13.81
C GLY A 53 13.27 -5.46 13.24
N SER A 54 14.27 -5.19 14.07
CA SER A 54 15.38 -4.28 13.75
C SER A 54 16.19 -4.74 12.55
N PHE A 55 16.41 -6.06 12.39
CA PHE A 55 17.14 -6.59 11.25
C PHE A 55 16.47 -6.25 9.92
N TYR A 56 15.17 -6.50 9.80
CA TYR A 56 14.41 -6.15 8.60
C TYR A 56 14.42 -4.64 8.35
N LEU A 57 14.09 -3.86 9.36
CA LEU A 57 13.96 -2.41 9.23
C LEU A 57 15.27 -1.73 8.81
N GLN A 58 16.43 -2.25 9.26
CA GLN A 58 17.73 -1.67 8.98
C GLN A 58 18.38 -2.20 7.69
N ASN A 59 18.14 -3.46 7.34
CA ASN A 59 18.91 -4.14 6.30
C ASN A 59 18.09 -4.49 5.03
N LEU A 60 16.79 -4.77 5.16
CA LEU A 60 16.01 -5.33 4.06
C LEU A 60 14.91 -4.41 3.55
N ARG A 61 14.25 -3.66 4.44
CA ARG A 61 13.05 -2.89 4.11
C ARG A 61 13.27 -1.90 2.96
N ASN A 62 14.33 -1.13 3.00
CA ASN A 62 14.60 -0.14 1.96
C ASN A 62 14.86 -0.79 0.60
N ALA A 63 15.65 -1.88 0.59
CA ALA A 63 15.92 -2.65 -0.63
C ALA A 63 14.66 -3.31 -1.20
N GLU A 64 13.74 -3.78 -0.34
CA GLU A 64 12.44 -4.30 -0.76
C GLU A 64 11.62 -3.24 -1.49
N TYR A 65 11.44 -2.06 -0.91
CA TYR A 65 10.69 -0.96 -1.54
C TYR A 65 11.38 -0.43 -2.80
N GLU A 66 12.70 -0.31 -2.78
CA GLU A 66 13.47 0.08 -3.97
C GLU A 66 13.28 -0.92 -5.11
N THR A 67 13.34 -2.22 -4.82
CA THR A 67 13.11 -3.28 -5.81
C THR A 67 11.68 -3.19 -6.37
N LEU A 68 10.68 -3.05 -5.50
CA LEU A 68 9.28 -2.90 -5.88
C LEU A 68 9.09 -1.73 -6.86
N PHE A 69 9.62 -0.56 -6.52
CA PHE A 69 9.53 0.61 -7.40
C PHE A 69 10.34 0.47 -8.69
N ASN A 70 11.51 -0.17 -8.65
CA ASN A 70 12.29 -0.41 -9.87
C ASN A 70 11.53 -1.30 -10.87
N LEU A 71 10.84 -2.34 -10.37
CA LEU A 71 9.95 -3.18 -11.19
C LEU A 71 8.78 -2.36 -11.76
N ALA A 72 8.11 -1.58 -10.91
CA ALA A 72 6.98 -0.74 -11.31
C ALA A 72 7.37 0.29 -12.38
N PHE A 73 8.48 1.01 -12.20
CA PHE A 73 8.98 1.97 -13.18
C PHE A 73 9.46 1.31 -14.49
N SER A 74 9.98 0.09 -14.42
CA SER A 74 10.32 -0.68 -15.61
C SER A 74 9.07 -1.04 -16.40
N ALA A 75 7.97 -1.39 -15.74
CA ALA A 75 6.69 -1.70 -16.36
C ALA A 75 6.02 -0.49 -17.02
N LEU A 76 6.19 0.73 -16.49
CA LEU A 76 5.65 1.96 -17.09
C LEU A 76 6.15 2.22 -18.53
N ARG A 77 7.25 1.59 -18.93
CA ARG A 77 7.74 1.68 -20.31
C ARG A 77 6.86 0.94 -21.31
N PHE A 78 6.01 0.03 -20.85
CA PHE A 78 5.23 -0.89 -21.67
C PHE A 78 3.75 -0.95 -21.28
N SER A 79 3.38 -0.37 -20.14
CA SER A 79 2.02 -0.38 -19.60
C SER A 79 1.53 1.03 -19.34
N ASN A 80 0.33 1.34 -19.79
CA ASN A 80 -0.32 2.63 -19.54
C ASN A 80 -0.71 2.82 -18.08
N LEU A 81 -0.98 1.71 -17.38
CA LEU A 81 -1.34 1.73 -15.97
C LEU A 81 -0.49 0.74 -15.18
N VAL A 82 0.14 1.22 -14.12
CA VAL A 82 0.89 0.42 -13.15
C VAL A 82 0.28 0.65 -11.78
N LEU A 83 -0.08 -0.44 -11.09
CA LEU A 83 -0.58 -0.42 -9.72
C LEU A 83 0.44 -1.08 -8.80
N VAL A 84 0.80 -0.38 -7.73
CA VAL A 84 1.74 -0.85 -6.70
C VAL A 84 1.00 -0.98 -5.37
N ASN A 85 0.96 -2.19 -4.84
CA ASN A 85 0.29 -2.55 -3.62
C ASN A 85 1.29 -2.74 -2.47
N ALA A 86 1.31 -1.83 -1.50
CA ALA A 86 2.13 -1.93 -0.29
C ALA A 86 1.53 -1.10 0.86
N PRO A 87 1.88 -1.35 2.12
CA PRO A 87 1.36 -0.56 3.24
C PRO A 87 1.66 0.94 3.14
N PHE A 88 2.85 1.33 2.71
CA PHE A 88 3.33 2.72 2.54
C PHE A 88 3.13 3.63 3.76
N LEU A 89 3.00 3.07 4.98
CA LEU A 89 2.64 3.84 6.19
C LEU A 89 3.67 4.92 6.58
N LYS A 90 4.95 4.67 6.30
CA LYS A 90 6.02 5.65 6.53
C LYS A 90 6.13 6.61 5.36
N GLU A 91 6.12 6.09 4.15
CA GLU A 91 6.32 6.81 2.90
C GLU A 91 5.27 7.92 2.71
N VAL A 92 3.99 7.61 2.95
CA VAL A 92 2.90 8.59 2.85
C VAL A 92 2.91 9.66 3.96
N ARG A 93 3.80 9.56 4.93
CA ARG A 93 4.02 10.57 5.97
C ARG A 93 5.27 11.41 5.71
N ASP A 94 6.03 11.05 4.68
CA ASP A 94 7.24 11.73 4.24
C ASP A 94 6.97 12.44 2.90
N ALA A 95 6.70 13.74 2.98
CA ALA A 95 6.37 14.54 1.80
C ALA A 95 7.55 14.69 0.85
N GLU A 96 8.79 14.66 1.35
CA GLU A 96 9.99 14.73 0.53
C GLU A 96 10.17 13.44 -0.27
N TYR A 97 10.02 12.29 0.39
CA TYR A 97 10.03 10.98 -0.27
C TYR A 97 8.96 10.88 -1.37
N MET A 98 7.71 11.27 -1.05
CA MET A 98 6.61 11.21 -2.00
C MET A 98 6.80 12.18 -3.17
N SER A 99 7.35 13.37 -2.91
CA SER A 99 7.69 14.34 -3.97
C SER A 99 8.78 13.80 -4.91
N ALA A 100 9.81 13.17 -4.36
CA ALA A 100 10.85 12.52 -5.17
C ALA A 100 10.28 11.37 -6.02
N LEU A 101 9.36 10.58 -5.47
CA LEU A 101 8.66 9.51 -6.18
C LEU A 101 7.79 10.07 -7.31
N LYS A 102 7.05 11.17 -7.05
CA LYS A 102 6.25 11.88 -8.05
C LYS A 102 7.12 12.39 -9.22
N GLU A 103 8.24 13.03 -8.90
CA GLU A 103 9.16 13.49 -9.94
C GLU A 103 9.73 12.34 -10.78
N ARG A 104 9.97 11.18 -10.18
CA ARG A 104 10.36 9.98 -10.89
C ARG A 104 9.23 9.46 -11.79
N ALA A 105 7.98 9.46 -11.32
CA ALA A 105 6.81 9.09 -12.12
C ALA A 105 6.66 10.03 -13.32
N LYS A 106 6.72 11.34 -13.09
CA LYS A 106 6.66 12.38 -14.13
C LYS A 106 7.74 12.23 -15.22
N LYS A 107 8.99 11.92 -14.84
CA LYS A 107 10.08 11.62 -15.78
C LYS A 107 9.79 10.37 -16.63
N SER A 108 8.96 9.46 -16.13
CA SER A 108 8.49 8.27 -16.85
C SER A 108 7.18 8.51 -17.64
N GLY A 109 6.70 9.76 -17.69
CA GLY A 109 5.47 10.13 -18.40
C GLY A 109 4.19 9.73 -17.65
N ALA A 110 4.25 9.49 -16.34
CA ALA A 110 3.13 9.05 -15.55
C ALA A 110 2.78 10.04 -14.43
N GLU A 111 1.48 10.13 -14.12
CA GLU A 111 0.98 10.77 -12.90
C GLU A 111 1.09 9.80 -11.71
N LEU A 112 1.27 10.35 -10.52
CA LEU A 112 1.28 9.61 -9.26
C LEU A 112 -0.04 9.80 -8.51
N VAL A 113 -0.86 8.75 -8.51
CA VAL A 113 -2.13 8.71 -7.78
C VAL A 113 -1.95 7.86 -6.52
N LEU A 114 -2.29 8.40 -5.35
CA LEU A 114 -2.34 7.65 -4.10
C LEU A 114 -3.78 7.28 -3.77
N VAL A 115 -4.06 6.00 -3.69
CA VAL A 115 -5.31 5.44 -3.18
C VAL A 115 -5.08 5.04 -1.72
N TRP A 116 -5.68 5.80 -0.81
CA TRP A 116 -5.65 5.50 0.62
C TRP A 116 -6.90 4.75 1.02
N VAL A 117 -6.76 3.47 1.35
CA VAL A 117 -7.90 2.62 1.71
C VAL A 117 -8.23 2.80 3.19
N THR A 118 -9.49 3.04 3.48
CA THR A 118 -10.03 3.20 4.84
C THR A 118 -11.10 2.15 5.15
N ALA A 119 -11.21 1.82 6.42
CA ALA A 119 -12.32 1.10 7.04
C ALA A 119 -12.35 1.47 8.52
N SER A 120 -13.51 1.30 9.19
CA SER A 120 -13.61 1.56 10.62
C SER A 120 -12.73 0.59 11.44
N ASN A 121 -12.35 1.03 12.64
CA ASN A 121 -11.58 0.18 13.57
C ASN A 121 -12.31 -1.11 13.89
N ALA A 122 -13.64 -1.08 13.95
CA ALA A 122 -14.47 -2.27 14.19
C ALA A 122 -14.35 -3.28 13.06
N VAL A 123 -14.47 -2.83 11.81
CA VAL A 123 -14.31 -3.67 10.62
C VAL A 123 -12.88 -4.21 10.53
N CYS A 124 -11.87 -3.39 10.79
CA CYS A 124 -10.47 -3.83 10.80
C CYS A 124 -10.21 -4.92 11.86
N TYR A 125 -10.80 -4.77 13.06
CA TYR A 125 -10.72 -5.77 14.11
C TYR A 125 -11.32 -7.11 13.69
N GLU A 126 -12.55 -7.10 13.17
CA GLU A 126 -13.23 -8.33 12.75
C GLU A 126 -12.49 -9.00 11.57
N ARG A 127 -11.95 -8.23 10.63
CA ARG A 127 -11.13 -8.75 9.53
C ARG A 127 -9.83 -9.39 10.02
N MET A 128 -9.13 -8.78 10.99
CA MET A 128 -7.93 -9.39 11.59
C MET A 128 -8.26 -10.69 12.31
N LYS A 129 -9.35 -10.69 13.09
CA LYS A 129 -9.84 -11.87 13.81
C LYS A 129 -10.22 -13.01 12.85
N ALA A 130 -10.97 -12.69 11.78
CA ALA A 130 -11.38 -13.66 10.75
C ALA A 130 -10.18 -14.25 9.99
N ARG A 131 -9.14 -13.45 9.74
CA ARG A 131 -7.90 -13.90 9.07
C ARG A 131 -7.12 -14.93 9.88
N GLY A 132 -7.20 -14.91 11.23
CA GLY A 132 -6.58 -15.87 12.12
C GLY A 132 -5.07 -16.01 11.97
N SER A 133 -4.36 -14.94 11.63
CA SER A 133 -2.93 -14.96 11.41
C SER A 133 -2.15 -14.77 12.71
N ASP A 134 -1.12 -15.58 12.94
CA ASP A 134 -0.26 -15.50 14.13
C ASP A 134 0.32 -14.10 14.35
N ARG A 135 0.65 -13.37 13.26
CA ARG A 135 1.14 -11.99 13.31
C ARG A 135 0.14 -10.98 13.89
N ASP A 136 -1.14 -11.35 13.99
CA ASP A 136 -2.20 -10.47 14.49
C ASP A 136 -2.57 -10.77 15.94
N THR A 137 -2.10 -11.87 16.51
CA THR A 137 -2.46 -12.32 17.87
C THR A 137 -2.15 -11.26 18.92
N GLU A 138 -0.96 -10.69 18.93
CA GLU A 138 -0.59 -9.63 19.87
C GLU A 138 -1.37 -8.33 19.63
N LYS A 139 -1.62 -7.99 18.35
CA LYS A 139 -2.38 -6.80 17.95
C LYS A 139 -3.82 -6.88 18.46
N LEU A 140 -4.45 -8.05 18.29
CA LEU A 140 -5.81 -8.31 18.78
C LEU A 140 -5.88 -8.34 20.30
N ALA A 141 -4.88 -8.93 20.97
CA ALA A 141 -4.82 -8.98 22.44
C ALA A 141 -4.69 -7.58 23.09
N ARG A 142 -4.10 -6.63 22.36
CA ARG A 142 -3.88 -5.24 22.81
C ARG A 142 -4.47 -4.24 21.81
N TRP A 143 -5.69 -4.49 21.36
CA TRP A 143 -6.30 -3.76 20.25
C TRP A 143 -6.36 -2.24 20.45
N GLU A 144 -6.78 -1.79 21.64
CA GLU A 144 -6.89 -0.36 21.95
C GLU A 144 -5.52 0.32 21.90
N GLU A 145 -4.47 -0.30 22.45
CA GLU A 145 -3.12 0.23 22.37
C GLU A 145 -2.59 0.21 20.92
N TYR A 146 -2.92 -0.84 20.18
CA TYR A 146 -2.51 -0.98 18.80
C TYR A 146 -3.10 0.13 17.90
N ILE A 147 -4.40 0.41 18.06
CA ILE A 147 -5.08 1.47 17.31
C ILE A 147 -4.50 2.85 17.64
N LEU A 148 -4.18 3.12 18.91
CA LEU A 148 -3.57 4.40 19.31
C LEU A 148 -2.16 4.59 18.73
N LYS A 149 -1.41 3.51 18.54
CA LYS A 149 -0.06 3.54 17.96
C LYS A 149 -0.05 3.55 16.44
N THR A 150 -1.08 2.99 15.81
CA THR A 150 -1.17 2.89 14.36
C THR A 150 -1.87 4.11 13.80
N ASN A 151 -1.19 4.83 12.91
CA ASN A 151 -1.78 6.02 12.30
C ASN A 151 -2.72 5.64 11.15
N TYR A 152 -4.02 5.65 11.41
CA TYR A 152 -5.10 5.39 10.44
C TYR A 152 -5.56 6.66 9.70
N SER A 153 -5.04 7.84 10.05
CA SER A 153 -5.48 9.09 9.43
C SER A 153 -5.12 9.16 7.94
N VAL A 154 -5.98 9.82 7.17
CA VAL A 154 -5.72 10.10 5.76
C VAL A 154 -4.50 11.04 5.63
N PRO A 155 -3.55 10.77 4.71
CA PRO A 155 -2.38 11.64 4.50
C PRO A 155 -2.70 12.88 3.64
N GLN A 156 -3.68 13.67 4.07
CA GLN A 156 -4.21 14.82 3.31
C GLN A 156 -3.17 15.88 2.94
N THR A 157 -2.12 16.01 3.74
CA THR A 157 -1.04 16.98 3.49
C THR A 157 -0.31 16.74 2.18
N LEU A 158 -0.26 15.48 1.66
CA LEU A 158 0.47 15.15 0.44
C LEU A 158 -0.11 15.85 -0.80
N GLU A 159 -1.43 15.95 -0.91
CA GLU A 159 -2.08 16.67 -2.01
C GLU A 159 -1.86 18.18 -1.86
N THR A 160 -2.02 18.71 -0.65
CA THR A 160 -1.85 20.14 -0.35
C THR A 160 -0.43 20.64 -0.67
N VAL A 161 0.60 19.83 -0.38
CA VAL A 161 2.00 20.19 -0.69
C VAL A 161 2.43 19.74 -2.09
N GLY A 162 1.52 19.16 -2.87
CA GLY A 162 1.80 18.71 -4.24
C GLY A 162 2.73 17.50 -4.35
N ALA A 163 2.85 16.69 -3.29
CA ALA A 163 3.69 15.50 -3.25
C ALA A 163 3.10 14.28 -4.00
N VAL A 164 1.84 14.35 -4.37
CA VAL A 164 1.14 13.44 -5.29
C VAL A 164 0.34 14.28 -6.30
N ASP A 165 -0.03 13.71 -7.45
CA ASP A 165 -0.91 14.40 -8.39
C ASP A 165 -2.36 14.31 -7.91
N LYS A 166 -2.73 13.19 -7.29
CA LYS A 166 -4.05 12.98 -6.72
C LYS A 166 -4.00 12.08 -5.49
N LEU A 167 -4.78 12.44 -4.47
CA LEU A 167 -5.08 11.57 -3.32
C LEU A 167 -6.55 11.17 -3.40
N PHE A 168 -6.80 9.87 -3.47
CA PHE A 168 -8.14 9.31 -3.43
C PHE A 168 -8.34 8.48 -2.15
N VAL A 169 -9.36 8.82 -1.38
CA VAL A 169 -9.75 8.04 -0.20
C VAL A 169 -10.76 6.99 -0.63
N PHE A 170 -10.36 5.73 -0.56
CA PHE A 170 -11.20 4.59 -0.91
C PHE A 170 -11.86 4.05 0.36
N ASP A 171 -13.18 4.19 0.46
CA ASP A 171 -13.97 3.64 1.55
C ASP A 171 -14.25 2.16 1.28
N ASN A 172 -13.70 1.31 2.15
CA ASN A 172 -13.85 -0.14 2.12
C ASN A 172 -14.51 -0.66 3.41
N GLU A 173 -15.51 0.07 3.90
CA GLU A 173 -16.26 -0.33 5.09
C GLU A 173 -17.08 -1.61 4.83
N ASN A 174 -17.74 -1.66 3.68
CA ASN A 174 -18.54 -2.79 3.19
C ASN A 174 -18.53 -2.82 1.66
N ASP A 175 -19.21 -3.80 1.05
CA ASP A 175 -19.23 -3.98 -0.40
C ASP A 175 -19.90 -2.81 -1.13
N GLU A 176 -20.91 -2.17 -0.55
CA GLU A 176 -21.60 -1.04 -1.17
C GLU A 176 -20.67 0.18 -1.27
N THR A 177 -20.04 0.58 -0.14
CA THR A 177 -19.10 1.70 -0.13
C THR A 177 -17.86 1.42 -0.97
N ALA A 178 -17.40 0.17 -1.02
CA ALA A 178 -16.28 -0.24 -1.87
C ALA A 178 -16.64 -0.09 -3.36
N MET A 179 -17.83 -0.50 -3.79
CA MET A 179 -18.27 -0.36 -5.18
C MET A 179 -18.52 1.10 -5.59
N GLU A 180 -19.00 1.94 -4.69
CA GLU A 180 -19.08 3.37 -4.92
C GLU A 180 -17.71 4.02 -5.09
N SER A 181 -16.77 3.66 -4.22
CA SER A 181 -15.38 4.12 -4.28
C SER A 181 -14.71 3.64 -5.57
N LEU A 182 -14.96 2.39 -5.99
CA LEU A 182 -14.45 1.85 -7.25
C LEU A 182 -14.91 2.68 -8.45
N LYS A 183 -16.19 3.01 -8.55
CA LYS A 183 -16.71 3.87 -9.63
C LYS A 183 -15.98 5.19 -9.70
N LYS A 184 -15.81 5.86 -8.55
CA LYS A 184 -15.14 7.18 -8.47
C LYS A 184 -13.67 7.11 -8.88
N ILE A 185 -12.94 6.06 -8.47
CA ILE A 185 -11.52 5.92 -8.87
C ILE A 185 -11.39 5.59 -10.36
N LEU A 186 -12.31 4.81 -10.94
CA LEU A 186 -12.32 4.51 -12.37
C LEU A 186 -12.52 5.78 -13.21
N ASP A 187 -13.36 6.72 -12.79
CA ASP A 187 -13.53 8.03 -13.45
C ASP A 187 -12.23 8.85 -13.40
N ILE A 188 -11.39 8.65 -12.38
CA ILE A 188 -10.11 9.35 -12.22
C ILE A 188 -9.02 8.78 -13.16
N ILE A 189 -8.99 7.46 -13.34
CA ILE A 189 -7.92 6.76 -14.07
C ILE A 189 -8.31 6.44 -15.52
N GLY A 190 -9.57 6.55 -15.88
CA GLY A 190 -10.11 6.31 -17.22
C GLY A 190 -10.35 7.57 -18.05
N GLY A 191 -10.14 8.77 -17.48
CA GLY A 191 -10.33 10.08 -18.12
C GLY A 191 -9.16 10.54 -19.00
#